data_9fcc8ab9c5d10de336c9dcd36704dad7
#
_entry.id   9fcc8ab9c5d10de336c9dcd36704dad7
#
_cell.length_a   1.000
_cell.length_b   1.000
_cell.length_c   1.000
_cell.angle_alpha   90.00
_cell.angle_beta   90.00
_cell.angle_gamma   90.00
#
_symmetry.space_group_name_H-M   'P 1'
#
loop_
_entity.id
_entity.type
_entity.pdbx_description
1 polymer ?
#
loop_
_entity_poly.entity_id
_entity_poly.type
_entity_poly.pdbx_seq_one_letter_code
_entity_poly.pdbx_strand_id
1 'polypeptide(L)'
;PGYDAVLLLSFGGPEGPNDVVPFLENVTAGRGIPRERLVEVGSHYDHFNGVSPINEQCRRIRNSLSDELRHRGHDLPVYWGNRNWQPFLVDTLREIA
;
A
#
# COMPACT_ATOMS: atom_id res chain seq x y z
N PRO A 1 19.72 -0.41 20.33
CA PRO A 1 19.07 -1.44 21.03
C PRO A 1 18.02 -2.18 20.27
N GLY A 2 18.19 -3.29 19.73
CA GLY A 2 17.25 -4.33 19.39
C GLY A 2 16.37 -4.21 18.15
N TYR A 3 16.39 -3.10 17.43
CA TYR A 3 15.59 -2.93 16.24
C TYR A 3 16.46 -2.90 14.99
N ASP A 4 16.13 -3.72 13.98
CA ASP A 4 16.89 -3.81 12.73
C ASP A 4 16.23 -3.06 11.59
N ALA A 5 14.93 -2.76 11.70
CA ALA A 5 14.15 -2.11 10.65
C ALA A 5 12.84 -1.56 11.20
N VAL A 6 12.22 -0.67 10.43
CA VAL A 6 10.87 -0.16 10.69
C VAL A 6 9.98 -0.56 9.53
N LEU A 7 8.80 -1.09 9.82
CA LEU A 7 7.81 -1.47 8.82
C LEU A 7 6.60 -0.56 8.91
N LEU A 8 6.31 0.15 7.82
CA LEU A 8 5.06 0.90 7.66
C LEU A 8 4.04 -0.02 7.01
N LEU A 9 2.99 -0.36 7.73
CA LEU A 9 1.91 -1.21 7.25
C LEU A 9 0.72 -0.34 6.86
N SER A 10 0.19 -0.55 5.65
CA SER A 10 -0.96 0.18 5.15
C SER A 10 -1.94 -0.75 4.42
N PHE A 11 -3.07 -0.20 4.02
CA PHE A 11 -4.12 -0.92 3.30
C PHE A 11 -3.78 -1.12 1.83
N GLY A 12 -3.19 -0.12 1.19
CA GLY A 12 -2.92 -0.11 -0.24
C GLY A 12 -4.07 0.51 -1.04
N GLY A 13 -3.79 0.81 -2.30
CA GLY A 13 -4.78 1.35 -3.22
C GLY A 13 -4.33 1.30 -4.67
N PRO A 14 -5.26 1.45 -5.62
CA PRO A 14 -4.92 1.43 -7.03
C PRO A 14 -4.10 2.66 -7.43
N GLU A 15 -3.20 2.49 -8.38
CA GLU A 15 -2.37 3.58 -8.89
C GLU A 15 -2.66 3.93 -10.35
N GLY A 16 -3.73 3.38 -10.90
CA GLY A 16 -4.18 3.70 -12.25
C GLY A 16 -5.48 2.98 -12.57
N PRO A 17 -6.15 3.32 -13.69
CA PRO A 17 -7.44 2.71 -14.03
C PRO A 17 -7.40 1.18 -14.14
N ASN A 18 -6.29 0.62 -14.61
CA ASN A 18 -6.16 -0.82 -14.78
C ASN A 18 -6.00 -1.57 -13.45
N ASP A 19 -5.68 -0.85 -12.37
CA ASP A 19 -5.51 -1.46 -11.05
C ASP A 19 -6.80 -1.54 -10.25
N VAL A 20 -7.84 -0.78 -10.62
CA VAL A 20 -9.03 -0.59 -9.78
C VAL A 20 -9.77 -1.90 -9.53
N VAL A 21 -10.16 -2.62 -10.59
CA VAL A 21 -10.90 -3.87 -10.42
C VAL A 21 -10.05 -4.95 -9.77
N PRO A 22 -8.80 -5.20 -10.20
CA PRO A 22 -7.92 -6.15 -9.50
C PRO A 22 -7.72 -5.82 -8.02
N PHE A 23 -7.58 -4.53 -7.68
CA PHE A 23 -7.48 -4.11 -6.28
C PHE A 23 -8.75 -4.46 -5.51
N LEU A 24 -9.93 -4.14 -6.06
CA LEU A 24 -11.20 -4.46 -5.42
C LEU A 24 -11.42 -5.97 -5.30
N GLU A 25 -10.97 -6.75 -6.27
CA GLU A 25 -11.01 -8.21 -6.18
C GLU A 25 -10.19 -8.72 -5.00
N ASN A 26 -9.01 -8.14 -4.75
CA ASN A 26 -8.18 -8.49 -3.61
C ASN A 26 -8.85 -8.13 -2.28
N VAL A 27 -9.42 -6.92 -2.19
CA VAL A 27 -10.08 -6.43 -0.98
C VAL A 27 -11.26 -7.29 -0.60
N THR A 28 -12.01 -7.76 -1.61
CA THR A 28 -13.24 -8.51 -1.39
C THR A 28 -13.08 -10.02 -1.53
N ALA A 29 -11.85 -10.51 -1.61
CA ALA A 29 -11.57 -11.93 -1.75
C ALA A 29 -12.25 -12.73 -0.64
N GLY A 30 -12.97 -13.79 -1.03
CA GLY A 30 -13.68 -14.65 -0.10
C GLY A 30 -15.05 -14.13 0.35
N ARG A 31 -15.49 -12.96 -0.11
CA ARG A 31 -16.79 -12.37 0.28
C ARG A 31 -17.91 -12.67 -0.69
N GLY A 32 -17.60 -13.32 -1.82
CA GLY A 32 -18.63 -13.70 -2.81
C GLY A 32 -19.28 -12.55 -3.53
N ILE A 33 -18.59 -11.41 -3.66
CA ILE A 33 -19.13 -10.23 -4.34
C ILE A 33 -18.99 -10.40 -5.87
N PRO A 34 -20.08 -10.25 -6.66
CA PRO A 34 -20.01 -10.41 -8.10
C PRO A 34 -19.09 -9.36 -8.75
N ARG A 35 -18.44 -9.76 -9.86
CA ARG A 35 -17.56 -8.87 -10.60
C ARG A 35 -18.25 -7.59 -11.08
N GLU A 36 -19.53 -7.69 -11.51
CA GLU A 36 -20.32 -6.54 -11.95
C GLU A 36 -20.41 -5.48 -10.85
N ARG A 37 -20.56 -5.91 -9.61
CA ARG A 37 -20.59 -5.00 -8.47
C ARG A 37 -19.25 -4.31 -8.27
N LEU A 38 -18.14 -5.03 -8.45
CA LEU A 38 -16.81 -4.47 -8.35
C LEU A 38 -16.55 -3.44 -9.44
N VAL A 39 -17.01 -3.69 -10.67
CA VAL A 39 -16.91 -2.74 -11.78
C VAL A 39 -17.72 -1.47 -11.47
N GLU A 40 -18.92 -1.63 -10.93
CA GLU A 40 -19.78 -0.51 -10.53
C GLU A 40 -19.10 0.36 -9.44
N VAL A 41 -18.57 -0.27 -8.40
CA VAL A 41 -17.84 0.43 -7.34
C VAL A 41 -16.58 1.06 -7.91
N GLY A 42 -15.88 0.35 -8.79
CA GLY A 42 -14.66 0.82 -9.43
C GLY A 42 -14.86 2.11 -10.24
N SER A 43 -16.08 2.33 -10.77
CA SER A 43 -16.39 3.55 -11.53
C SER A 43 -16.22 4.82 -10.69
N HIS A 44 -16.34 4.71 -9.37
CA HIS A 44 -16.13 5.85 -8.47
C HIS A 44 -14.67 6.34 -8.49
N TYR A 45 -13.72 5.47 -8.80
CA TYR A 45 -12.31 5.84 -8.93
C TYR A 45 -12.01 6.60 -10.22
N ASP A 46 -12.91 6.57 -11.21
CA ASP A 46 -12.72 7.27 -12.48
C ASP A 46 -12.55 8.78 -12.27
N HIS A 47 -13.20 9.34 -11.24
CA HIS A 47 -13.07 10.76 -10.89
C HIS A 47 -11.64 11.13 -10.49
N PHE A 48 -10.83 10.14 -10.15
CA PHE A 48 -9.44 10.31 -9.71
C PHE A 48 -8.48 9.61 -10.66
N ASN A 49 -8.88 9.34 -11.89
CA ASN A 49 -8.12 8.60 -12.90
C ASN A 49 -7.69 7.20 -12.40
N GLY A 50 -8.51 6.59 -11.54
CA GLY A 50 -8.22 5.27 -10.99
C GLY A 50 -7.10 5.25 -9.94
N VAL A 51 -6.72 6.41 -9.42
CA VAL A 51 -5.61 6.52 -8.47
C VAL A 51 -6.15 6.84 -7.07
N SER A 52 -5.74 6.02 -6.09
CA SER A 52 -5.97 6.35 -4.68
C SER A 52 -4.75 7.11 -4.16
N PRO A 53 -4.93 8.16 -3.36
CA PRO A 53 -3.81 8.92 -2.79
C PRO A 53 -3.04 8.15 -1.72
N ILE A 54 -3.55 7.02 -1.24
CA ILE A 54 -2.98 6.32 -0.08
C ILE A 54 -1.55 5.85 -0.33
N ASN A 55 -1.23 5.33 -1.52
CA ASN A 55 0.13 4.85 -1.79
C ASN A 55 1.14 5.99 -1.83
N GLU A 56 0.76 7.11 -2.43
CA GLU A 56 1.63 8.29 -2.46
C GLU A 56 1.84 8.86 -1.05
N GLN A 57 0.79 8.88 -0.25
CA GLN A 57 0.89 9.28 1.15
C GLN A 57 1.84 8.37 1.92
N CYS A 58 1.76 7.05 1.70
CA CYS A 58 2.65 6.09 2.35
C CYS A 58 4.11 6.29 1.93
N ARG A 59 4.37 6.59 0.66
CA ARG A 59 5.73 6.89 0.19
C ARG A 59 6.29 8.12 0.89
N ARG A 60 5.48 9.17 1.03
CA ARG A 60 5.88 10.40 1.73
C ARG A 60 6.16 10.15 3.21
N ILE A 61 5.30 9.38 3.87
CA ILE A 61 5.47 9.03 5.28
C ILE A 61 6.76 8.21 5.46
N ARG A 62 6.97 7.21 4.60
CA ARG A 62 8.17 6.38 4.64
C ARG A 62 9.44 7.23 4.50
N ASN A 63 9.46 8.13 3.52
CA ASN A 63 10.62 8.98 3.27
C ASN A 63 10.86 9.96 4.42
N SER A 64 9.82 10.59 4.92
CA SER A 64 9.90 11.53 6.05
C SER A 64 10.37 10.83 7.31
N LEU A 65 9.85 9.62 7.57
CA LEU A 65 10.25 8.84 8.74
C LEU A 65 11.71 8.40 8.65
N SER A 66 12.13 7.97 7.46
CA SER A 66 13.53 7.58 7.22
C SER A 66 14.48 8.75 7.46
N ASP A 67 14.14 9.93 6.95
CA ASP A 67 14.93 11.14 7.13
C ASP A 67 15.00 11.56 8.60
N GLU A 68 13.86 11.51 9.29
CA GLU A 68 13.79 11.89 10.73
C GLU A 68 14.60 10.93 11.60
N LEU A 69 14.53 9.63 11.33
CA LEU A 69 15.32 8.65 12.06
C LEU A 69 16.81 8.90 11.87
N ARG A 70 17.23 9.15 10.65
CA ARG A 70 18.62 9.43 10.32
C ARG A 70 19.10 10.71 11.00
N HIS A 71 18.25 11.72 11.02
CA HIS A 71 18.54 13.01 11.65
C HIS A 71 18.74 12.86 13.16
N ARG A 72 18.06 11.90 13.78
CA ARG A 72 18.20 11.59 15.22
C ARG A 72 19.28 10.56 15.52
N GLY A 73 20.08 10.18 14.53
CA GLY A 73 21.18 9.25 14.72
C GLY A 73 20.81 7.77 14.65
N HIS A 74 19.62 7.46 14.17
CA HIS A 74 19.17 6.08 13.99
C HIS A 74 19.24 5.70 12.51
N ASP A 75 20.17 4.84 12.15
CA ASP A 75 20.33 4.35 10.79
C ASP A 75 19.50 3.07 10.60
N LEU A 76 18.18 3.22 10.64
CA LEU A 76 17.24 2.13 10.47
C LEU A 76 16.55 2.23 9.11
N PRO A 77 16.56 1.17 8.29
CA PRO A 77 15.78 1.18 7.05
C PRO A 77 14.29 1.16 7.35
N VAL A 78 13.54 1.93 6.57
CA VAL A 78 12.08 1.97 6.66
C VAL A 78 11.49 1.29 5.45
N TYR A 79 10.75 0.22 5.69
CA TYR A 79 10.06 -0.55 4.66
C TYR A 79 8.58 -0.23 4.67
N TRP A 80 7.95 -0.38 3.51
CA TRP A 80 6.52 -0.17 3.36
C TRP A 80 5.90 -1.39 2.70
N GLY A 81 4.83 -1.91 3.28
CA GLY A 81 4.07 -3.01 2.73
C GLY A 81 2.59 -2.81 2.91
N ASN A 82 1.80 -3.25 1.95
CA ASN A 82 0.36 -3.12 1.94
C ASN A 82 -0.34 -4.46 2.09
N ARG A 83 -1.49 -4.41 2.70
CA ARG A 83 -2.32 -5.60 2.89
C ARG A 83 -3.01 -6.06 1.61
N ASN A 84 -3.49 -5.13 0.79
CA ASN A 84 -4.38 -5.45 -0.32
C ASN A 84 -3.85 -5.06 -1.71
N TRP A 85 -2.69 -4.42 -1.80
CA TRP A 85 -2.09 -4.04 -3.08
C TRP A 85 -0.58 -3.93 -2.97
N GLN A 86 0.08 -3.77 -4.12
CA GLN A 86 1.53 -3.66 -4.18
C GLN A 86 2.02 -2.36 -3.54
N PRO A 87 3.16 -2.36 -2.86
CA PRO A 87 3.92 -3.55 -2.49
C PRO A 87 3.21 -4.37 -1.40
N PHE A 88 3.00 -5.66 -1.68
CA PHE A 88 2.33 -6.53 -0.73
C PHE A 88 3.19 -6.77 0.50
N LEU A 89 2.53 -6.85 1.66
CA LEU A 89 3.21 -7.06 2.94
C LEU A 89 4.10 -8.30 2.93
N VAL A 90 3.64 -9.41 2.34
CA VAL A 90 4.41 -10.64 2.31
C VAL A 90 5.73 -10.47 1.54
N ASP A 91 5.72 -9.71 0.46
CA ASP A 91 6.93 -9.44 -0.33
C ASP A 91 7.87 -8.51 0.44
N THR A 92 7.32 -7.52 1.14
CA THR A 92 8.10 -6.61 1.97
C THR A 92 8.76 -7.36 3.13
N LEU A 93 8.05 -8.30 3.75
CA LEU A 93 8.62 -9.12 4.83
C LEU A 93 9.78 -9.99 4.33
N ARG A 94 9.69 -10.50 3.11
CA ARG A 94 10.79 -11.24 2.50
C ARG A 94 12.01 -10.37 2.26
N GLU A 95 11.80 -9.12 1.89
CA GLU A 95 12.85 -8.13 1.69
C GLU A 95 13.59 -7.83 2.99
N ILE A 96 12.86 -7.74 4.09
CA ILE A 96 13.44 -7.47 5.42
C ILE A 96 14.25 -8.66 5.94
N ALA A 97 13.80 -9.85 5.63
CA ALA A 97 14.48 -11.08 6.08
C ALA A 97 15.85 -11.30 5.34
#